data_5112a3b999aa055d96f6a1f375f990f2
#
_entry.id   5112a3b999aa055d96f6a1f375f990f2
#
_cell.length_a   1.000
_cell.length_b   1.000
_cell.length_c   1.000
_cell.angle_alpha   90.00
_cell.angle_beta   90.00
_cell.angle_gamma   90.00
#
_symmetry.space_group_name_H-M   'P 1'
#
loop_
_entity.id
_entity.type
_entity.pdbx_description
1 polymer ?
#
loop_
_entity_poly.entity_id
_entity_poly.type
_entity_poly.pdbx_seq_one_letter_code
_entity_poly.pdbx_strand_id
1 'polypeptide(L)'
;MAKTKPVKVLFHSRGADQETAWCVPLAKRNLYRLDNILFLHATPTFGDVIEAKENAEGMLTCKRVVKPGGRFAMIVDYPRPEDFKVLVKLLRSHGVETEGMSKGRLYLAVPKALPAKDVFQLAAARVPG
;
A
#
# COMPACT_ATOMS: atom_id res chain seq x y z
N MET A 1 11.09 1.69 -25.48
CA MET A 1 10.31 0.66 -24.80
C MET A 1 8.94 1.20 -24.40
N ALA A 2 7.93 0.44 -24.71
CA ALA A 2 6.58 0.81 -24.30
C ALA A 2 6.47 0.73 -22.76
N LYS A 3 5.96 1.79 -22.14
CA LYS A 3 5.68 1.75 -20.71
C LYS A 3 4.47 0.86 -20.46
N THR A 4 4.60 -0.07 -19.55
CA THR A 4 3.50 -0.91 -19.15
C THR A 4 2.51 -0.08 -18.33
N LYS A 5 1.27 -0.01 -18.78
CA LYS A 5 0.24 0.77 -18.08
C LYS A 5 -0.27 0.00 -16.87
N PRO A 6 -0.48 0.66 -15.73
CA PRO A 6 -1.13 0.03 -14.58
C PRO A 6 -2.53 -0.41 -14.93
N VAL A 7 -2.98 -1.47 -14.28
CA VAL A 7 -4.35 -1.97 -14.40
C VAL A 7 -4.95 -2.08 -13.01
N LYS A 8 -6.28 -2.03 -12.95
CA LYS A 8 -6.98 -2.20 -11.68
C LYS A 8 -7.21 -3.67 -11.38
N VAL A 9 -6.95 -4.06 -10.16
CA VAL A 9 -7.14 -5.42 -9.67
C VAL A 9 -8.04 -5.36 -8.44
N LEU A 10 -8.98 -6.28 -8.36
CA LEU A 10 -9.90 -6.42 -7.23
C LEU A 10 -9.25 -7.26 -6.14
N PHE A 11 -9.31 -6.76 -4.91
CA PHE A 11 -8.87 -7.46 -3.71
C PHE A 11 -10.07 -7.67 -2.81
N HIS A 12 -10.26 -8.89 -2.34
CA HIS A 12 -11.34 -9.21 -1.43
C HIS A 12 -10.89 -10.25 -0.42
N SER A 13 -11.48 -10.18 0.77
CA SER A 13 -11.29 -11.18 1.80
C SER A 13 -12.61 -11.91 2.03
N ARG A 14 -12.59 -12.91 2.90
CA ARG A 14 -13.81 -13.56 3.33
C ARG A 14 -14.75 -12.52 3.95
N GLY A 15 -16.00 -12.53 3.51
CA GLY A 15 -16.96 -11.51 3.86
C GLY A 15 -17.17 -10.57 2.70
N ALA A 16 -17.43 -9.31 2.95
CA ALA A 16 -17.84 -8.38 1.92
C ALA A 16 -16.80 -7.30 1.59
N ASP A 17 -15.65 -7.31 2.26
CA ASP A 17 -14.67 -6.25 2.09
C ASP A 17 -13.97 -6.38 0.74
N GLN A 18 -14.24 -5.42 -0.14
CA GLN A 18 -13.66 -5.38 -1.47
C GLN A 18 -13.03 -4.01 -1.69
N GLU A 19 -11.88 -4.00 -2.35
CA GLU A 19 -11.28 -2.76 -2.83
C GLU A 19 -10.51 -3.04 -4.11
N THR A 20 -10.34 -2.01 -4.93
CA THR A 20 -9.53 -2.09 -6.14
C THR A 20 -8.28 -1.27 -5.95
N ALA A 21 -7.20 -1.70 -6.58
CA ALA A 21 -5.93 -0.99 -6.53
C ALA A 21 -5.21 -1.12 -7.85
N TRP A 22 -4.30 -0.18 -8.09
CA TRP A 22 -3.48 -0.20 -9.29
C TRP A 22 -2.34 -1.20 -9.14
N CYS A 23 -2.15 -2.01 -10.18
CA CYS A 23 -1.06 -2.98 -10.26
C CYS A 23 -0.35 -2.84 -11.58
N VAL A 24 0.95 -3.08 -11.59
CA VAL A 24 1.76 -3.03 -12.81
C VAL A 24 1.94 -4.46 -13.34
N PRO A 25 1.48 -4.74 -14.57
CA PRO A 25 1.72 -6.06 -15.17
C PRO A 25 3.21 -6.36 -15.29
N LEU A 26 3.60 -7.58 -14.95
CA LEU A 26 4.97 -8.04 -15.10
C LEU A 26 5.12 -8.87 -16.37
N ALA A 27 6.36 -9.17 -16.76
CA ALA A 27 6.64 -9.93 -17.97
C ALA A 27 6.01 -11.33 -17.95
N LYS A 28 5.95 -11.97 -16.78
CA LYS A 28 5.34 -13.27 -16.63
C LYS A 28 3.82 -13.15 -16.54
N ARG A 29 3.12 -13.99 -17.30
CA ARG A 29 1.65 -13.96 -17.39
C ARG A 29 0.99 -14.11 -16.01
N ASN A 30 -0.07 -13.33 -15.80
CA ASN A 30 -0.90 -13.32 -14.59
C ASN A 30 -0.19 -12.78 -13.34
N LEU A 31 1.03 -12.26 -13.47
CA LEU A 31 1.76 -11.67 -12.35
C LEU A 31 1.76 -10.16 -12.45
N TYR A 32 1.53 -9.52 -11.32
CA TYR A 32 1.42 -8.07 -11.20
C TYR A 32 2.12 -7.62 -9.93
N ARG A 33 2.70 -6.42 -9.96
CA ARG A 33 3.23 -5.79 -8.76
C ARG A 33 2.23 -4.76 -8.27
N LEU A 34 1.85 -4.86 -7.00
CA LEU A 34 0.93 -3.92 -6.38
C LEU A 34 1.59 -2.54 -6.25
N ASP A 35 0.94 -1.52 -6.79
CA ASP A 35 1.47 -0.16 -6.85
C ASP A 35 0.66 0.80 -5.97
N ASN A 36 -0.10 0.27 -5.05
CA ASN A 36 -0.89 1.01 -4.07
C ASN A 36 -0.77 0.35 -2.70
N ILE A 37 -1.20 1.09 -1.68
CA ILE A 37 -1.41 0.55 -0.35
C ILE A 37 -2.90 0.28 -0.21
N LEU A 38 -3.28 -0.94 0.19
CA LEU A 38 -4.68 -1.28 0.39
C LEU A 38 -5.17 -0.66 1.71
N PHE A 39 -6.39 -0.17 1.71
CA PHE A 39 -6.97 0.49 2.88
C PHE A 39 -7.75 -0.49 3.76
N LEU A 40 -8.33 -1.52 3.16
CA LEU A 40 -9.15 -2.50 3.87
C LEU A 40 -8.40 -3.79 4.20
N HIS A 41 -7.18 -3.93 3.70
CA HIS A 41 -6.38 -5.15 3.85
C HIS A 41 -4.95 -4.80 4.25
N ALA A 42 -4.42 -5.51 5.25
CA ALA A 42 -3.02 -5.35 5.64
C ALA A 42 -2.08 -6.04 4.66
N THR A 43 -2.55 -7.10 4.02
CA THR A 43 -1.79 -7.86 3.01
C THR A 43 -2.69 -8.16 1.83
N PRO A 44 -2.17 -8.10 0.59
CA PRO A 44 -0.83 -7.64 0.23
C PRO A 44 -0.67 -6.12 0.41
N THR A 45 0.54 -5.62 0.26
CA THR A 45 0.79 -4.19 0.31
C THR A 45 1.72 -3.77 -0.84
N PHE A 46 2.00 -2.49 -0.92
CA PHE A 46 2.83 -1.88 -1.97
C PHE A 46 4.11 -2.68 -2.21
N GLY A 47 4.36 -2.98 -3.47
CA GLY A 47 5.56 -3.69 -3.90
C GLY A 47 5.43 -5.21 -3.94
N ASP A 48 4.38 -5.78 -3.35
CA ASP A 48 4.18 -7.23 -3.40
C ASP A 48 3.83 -7.67 -4.82
N VAL A 49 4.34 -8.84 -5.21
CA VAL A 49 3.97 -9.47 -6.48
C VAL A 49 2.82 -10.43 -6.21
N ILE A 50 1.75 -10.26 -6.97
CA ILE A 50 0.54 -11.06 -6.83
C ILE A 50 0.22 -11.78 -8.12
N GLU A 51 -0.52 -12.87 -8.00
CA GLU A 51 -1.17 -13.52 -9.12
C GLU A 51 -2.62 -13.03 -9.19
N ALA A 52 -3.04 -12.58 -10.36
CA ALA A 52 -4.41 -12.16 -10.59
C ALA A 52 -4.95 -12.79 -11.86
N LYS A 53 -6.23 -13.12 -11.83
CA LYS A 53 -6.94 -13.69 -12.99
C LYS A 53 -8.31 -13.06 -13.09
N GLU A 54 -8.86 -13.05 -14.30
CA GLU A 54 -10.22 -12.56 -14.50
C GLU A 54 -11.23 -13.45 -13.80
N ASN A 55 -12.19 -12.81 -13.14
CA ASN A 55 -13.34 -13.51 -12.58
C ASN A 55 -14.43 -13.68 -13.64
N ALA A 56 -15.58 -14.21 -13.24
CA ALA A 56 -16.68 -14.47 -14.17
C ALA A 56 -17.21 -13.19 -14.85
N GLU A 57 -16.97 -12.03 -14.25
CA GLU A 57 -17.39 -10.73 -14.77
C GLU A 57 -16.31 -10.03 -15.60
N GLY A 58 -15.18 -10.72 -15.85
CA GLY A 58 -14.08 -10.17 -16.63
C GLY A 58 -13.17 -9.23 -15.84
N MET A 59 -13.29 -9.18 -14.52
CA MET A 59 -12.51 -8.31 -13.68
C MET A 59 -11.30 -9.05 -13.11
N LEU A 60 -10.11 -8.44 -13.23
CA LEU A 60 -8.90 -9.02 -12.62
C LEU A 60 -9.08 -9.06 -11.11
N THR A 61 -8.85 -10.24 -10.53
CA THR A 61 -9.02 -10.48 -9.10
C THR A 61 -7.76 -11.12 -8.54
N CYS A 62 -7.25 -10.59 -7.46
CA CYS A 62 -6.07 -11.14 -6.79
C CYS A 62 -6.37 -12.54 -6.25
N LYS A 63 -5.50 -13.50 -6.58
CA LYS A 63 -5.63 -14.88 -6.11
C LYS A 63 -4.68 -15.18 -4.95
N ARG A 64 -3.47 -14.64 -4.98
CA ARG A 64 -2.49 -14.90 -3.92
C ARG A 64 -1.29 -13.98 -4.07
N VAL A 65 -0.53 -13.84 -2.99
CA VAL A 65 0.78 -13.19 -3.02
C VAL A 65 1.80 -14.24 -3.47
N VAL A 66 2.56 -13.91 -4.51
CA VAL A 66 3.59 -14.79 -5.06
C VAL A 66 4.94 -14.49 -4.45
N LYS A 67 5.25 -13.20 -4.30
CA LYS A 67 6.52 -12.75 -3.76
C LYS A 67 6.32 -11.48 -2.93
N PRO A 68 6.64 -11.50 -1.63
CA PRO A 68 6.59 -10.28 -0.84
C PRO A 68 7.58 -9.23 -1.35
N GLY A 69 7.17 -7.97 -1.29
CA GLY A 69 8.00 -6.85 -1.72
C GLY A 69 8.91 -6.29 -0.65
N GLY A 70 8.95 -6.92 0.54
CA GLY A 70 9.83 -6.50 1.62
C GLY A 70 9.27 -5.35 2.46
N ARG A 71 7.96 -5.14 2.45
CA ARG A 71 7.31 -4.09 3.23
C ARG A 71 6.18 -4.66 4.05
N PHE A 72 5.80 -3.94 5.11
CA PHE A 72 4.60 -4.24 5.88
C PHE A 72 3.69 -3.02 5.93
N ALA A 73 2.39 -3.27 6.07
CA ALA A 73 1.40 -2.20 6.12
C ALA A 73 1.27 -1.66 7.54
N MET A 74 1.07 -0.36 7.64
CA MET A 74 0.84 0.34 8.90
C MET A 74 -0.18 1.43 8.70
N ILE A 75 -0.90 1.78 9.76
CA ILE A 75 -1.78 2.95 9.78
C ILE A 75 -1.29 3.87 10.89
N VAL A 76 -1.13 5.14 10.56
CA VAL A 76 -0.76 6.17 11.54
C VAL A 76 -1.83 7.24 11.54
N ASP A 77 -2.42 7.48 12.71
CA ASP A 77 -3.34 8.59 12.90
C ASP A 77 -2.57 9.78 13.46
N TYR A 78 -2.91 10.97 13.02
CA TYR A 78 -2.27 12.21 13.50
C TYR A 78 -3.37 13.24 13.79
N PRO A 79 -3.20 14.06 14.85
CA PRO A 79 -4.30 14.90 15.33
C PRO A 79 -4.54 16.18 14.54
N ARG A 80 -3.52 16.68 13.82
CA ARG A 80 -3.63 17.97 13.14
C ARG A 80 -3.47 17.82 11.63
N PRO A 81 -4.50 18.17 10.84
CA PRO A 81 -4.43 18.07 9.38
C PRO A 81 -3.26 18.82 8.74
N GLU A 82 -2.83 19.93 9.36
CA GLU A 82 -1.71 20.72 8.85
C GLU A 82 -0.37 19.97 8.93
N ASP A 83 -0.28 18.91 9.72
CA ASP A 83 0.94 18.11 9.81
C ASP A 83 1.07 17.09 8.67
N PHE A 84 0.04 16.95 7.85
CA PHE A 84 0.02 15.94 6.78
C PHE A 84 1.24 16.00 5.86
N LYS A 85 1.50 17.16 5.29
CA LYS A 85 2.61 17.32 4.33
C LYS A 85 3.96 17.06 4.97
N VAL A 86 4.13 17.52 6.21
CA VAL A 86 5.38 17.35 6.96
C VAL A 86 5.62 15.87 7.23
N LEU A 87 4.59 15.17 7.70
CA LEU A 87 4.68 13.73 7.99
C LEU A 87 4.97 12.92 6.72
N VAL A 88 4.28 13.20 5.63
CA VAL A 88 4.50 12.51 4.36
C VAL A 88 5.95 12.68 3.90
N LYS A 89 6.45 13.91 3.93
CA LYS A 89 7.82 14.20 3.52
C LYS A 89 8.83 13.47 4.40
N LEU A 90 8.62 13.51 5.71
CA LEU A 90 9.51 12.84 6.66
C LEU A 90 9.53 11.33 6.44
N LEU A 91 8.36 10.71 6.34
CA LEU A 91 8.26 9.27 6.17
C LEU A 91 8.86 8.82 4.84
N ARG A 92 8.60 9.56 3.76
CA ARG A 92 9.19 9.25 2.46
C ARG A 92 10.71 9.37 2.45
N SER A 93 11.26 10.29 3.24
CA SER A 93 12.71 10.42 3.36
C SER A 93 13.36 9.19 4.00
N HIS A 94 12.59 8.38 4.72
CA HIS A 94 13.03 7.12 5.30
C HIS A 94 12.61 5.90 4.47
N GLY A 95 12.17 6.12 3.22
CA GLY A 95 11.81 5.02 2.33
C GLY A 95 10.41 4.46 2.54
N VAL A 96 9.57 5.14 3.32
CA VAL A 96 8.20 4.71 3.57
C VAL A 96 7.29 5.23 2.47
N GLU A 97 6.52 4.34 1.82
CA GLU A 97 5.47 4.74 0.90
C GLU A 97 4.24 5.14 1.70
N THR A 98 3.59 6.21 1.27
CA THR A 98 2.43 6.75 1.98
C THR A 98 1.26 6.94 1.04
N GLU A 99 0.06 6.64 1.53
CA GLU A 99 -1.19 6.99 0.88
C GLU A 99 -2.18 7.41 1.96
N GLY A 100 -3.08 8.30 1.62
CA GLY A 100 -4.10 8.67 2.57
C GLY A 100 -4.78 9.97 2.22
N MET A 101 -5.81 10.24 2.97
CA MET A 101 -6.52 11.49 2.91
C MET A 101 -6.00 12.41 4.00
N SER A 102 -6.02 13.70 3.74
CA SER A 102 -5.52 14.72 4.65
C SER A 102 -6.37 14.90 5.93
N LYS A 103 -7.09 13.86 6.34
CA LYS A 103 -8.05 13.94 7.44
C LYS A 103 -7.62 13.18 8.68
N GLY A 104 -6.33 13.14 8.96
CA GLY A 104 -5.85 12.57 10.18
C GLY A 104 -5.39 11.13 10.13
N ARG A 105 -5.39 10.51 8.95
CA ARG A 105 -4.95 9.11 8.81
C ARG A 105 -4.05 8.93 7.60
N LEU A 106 -2.91 8.25 7.81
CA LEU A 106 -1.99 7.84 6.77
C LEU A 106 -1.90 6.33 6.72
N TYR A 107 -1.94 5.79 5.52
CA TYR A 107 -1.68 4.37 5.25
C TYR A 107 -0.26 4.25 4.73
N LEU A 108 0.51 3.35 5.33
CA LEU A 108 1.94 3.24 5.08
C LEU A 108 2.31 1.85 4.59
N ALA A 109 3.30 1.80 3.69
CA ALA A 109 4.02 0.58 3.36
C ALA A 109 5.46 0.80 3.81
N VAL A 110 5.87 0.10 4.86
CA VAL A 110 7.11 0.34 5.58
C VAL A 110 8.13 -0.73 5.23
N PRO A 111 9.37 -0.35 4.84
CA PRO A 111 10.44 -1.34 4.63
C PRO A 111 10.65 -2.18 5.88
N LYS A 112 10.85 -3.49 5.72
CA LYS A 112 11.03 -4.40 6.86
C LYS A 112 12.20 -4.01 7.76
N ALA A 113 13.21 -3.35 7.19
CA ALA A 113 14.36 -2.90 7.96
C ALA A 113 14.04 -1.76 8.93
N LEU A 114 12.89 -1.09 8.79
CA LEU A 114 12.49 0.00 9.66
C LEU A 114 11.42 -0.52 10.63
N PRO A 115 11.75 -0.70 11.93
CA PRO A 115 10.77 -1.22 12.89
C PRO A 115 9.56 -0.29 13.07
N ALA A 116 8.41 -0.88 13.34
CA ALA A 116 7.17 -0.12 13.53
C ALA A 116 7.31 0.95 14.62
N LYS A 117 7.99 0.62 15.73
CA LYS A 117 8.21 1.59 16.82
C LYS A 117 8.95 2.83 16.35
N ASP A 118 9.90 2.68 15.41
CA ASP A 118 10.67 3.80 14.90
C ASP A 118 9.80 4.70 14.03
N VAL A 119 8.86 4.12 13.29
CA VAL A 119 7.89 4.88 12.50
C VAL A 119 7.01 5.73 13.42
N PHE A 120 6.50 5.15 14.50
CA PHE A 120 5.71 5.90 15.48
C PHE A 120 6.52 7.01 16.14
N GLN A 121 7.79 6.76 16.45
CA GLN A 121 8.65 7.78 17.04
C GLN A 121 8.91 8.94 16.09
N LEU A 122 9.12 8.65 14.80
CA LEU A 122 9.27 9.70 13.79
C LEU A 122 8.01 10.57 13.71
N ALA A 123 6.85 9.94 13.68
CA ALA A 123 5.58 10.67 13.60
C ALA A 123 5.34 11.47 14.87
N ALA A 124 5.59 10.90 16.04
CA ALA A 124 5.38 11.57 17.33
C ALA A 124 6.31 12.75 17.53
N ALA A 125 7.54 12.68 17.02
CA ALA A 125 8.52 13.77 17.15
C ALA A 125 8.08 15.03 16.38
N ARG A 126 7.21 14.88 15.38
CA ARG A 126 6.72 16.00 14.57
C ARG A 126 5.39 16.56 15.04
N VAL A 127 4.67 15.80 15.88
CA VAL A 127 3.38 16.21 16.41
C VAL A 127 3.58 16.55 17.88
N PRO A 128 3.76 17.83 18.21
CA PRO A 128 3.93 18.21 19.63
C PRO A 128 2.69 17.81 20.40
N GLY A 129 2.91 17.10 21.47
CA GLY A 129 1.85 16.61 22.35
C GLY A 129 1.04 17.71 22.99
#